data_66e71c0c9f3b0a4305c2a35e0cc3a690
#
_entry.id   66e71c0c9f3b0a4305c2a35e0cc3a690
#
_cell.length_a   1.000
_cell.length_b   1.000
_cell.length_c   1.000
_cell.angle_alpha   90.00
_cell.angle_beta   90.00
_cell.angle_gamma   90.00
#
_symmetry.space_group_name_H-M   'P 1'
#
loop_
_entity.id
_entity.type
_entity.pdbx_description
1 polymer ?
#
loop_
_entity_poly.entity_id
_entity_poly.type
_entity_poly.pdbx_seq_one_letter_code
_entity_poly.pdbx_strand_id
1 'polypeptide(L)'
;MKCIDFDKQFETYMRNWVAKNSEKYNDNMDTIEAMMPEIYMEFLEKPAAWLDGAQPVMYFEQFDDAQMLVDWMIQYYQQKVSVPDLLMERITDLGDVAEQALLALLFVEGVNEEAELTAISLLREMESTKPMKQYIDFVAGLTEADEKGDMCAEALLSMGEEVVQPILSVLPAAAEAGKDIFADILSNYPGDERIFALLMERFETCEERRALFASYLAKLGDDRALPVLMNAAQDDRINYLDYVEIVSAIDALGGERPPEREFSGDPYYESLRRA
;
A
#
# COMPACT_ATOMS: atom_id res chain seq x y z
N MET A 1 14.48 26.13 3.58
CA MET A 1 13.57 26.68 2.55
C MET A 1 12.24 26.99 3.20
N LYS A 2 11.37 27.82 2.60
CA LYS A 2 10.06 28.13 3.19
C LYS A 2 9.07 27.06 2.74
N CYS A 3 8.43 26.34 3.68
CA CYS A 3 7.32 25.45 3.38
C CYS A 3 6.05 26.30 3.19
N ILE A 4 5.54 26.31 1.99
CA ILE A 4 4.31 27.02 1.62
C ILE A 4 3.18 26.02 1.65
N ASP A 5 2.12 26.35 2.38
CA ASP A 5 0.92 25.53 2.48
C ASP A 5 0.03 25.77 1.23
N PHE A 6 0.19 24.92 0.22
CA PHE A 6 -0.54 24.99 -1.04
C PHE A 6 -2.02 24.68 -0.83
N ASP A 7 -2.37 23.77 0.07
CA ASP A 7 -3.74 23.41 0.38
C ASP A 7 -4.51 24.62 0.93
N LYS A 8 -3.89 25.32 1.88
CA LYS A 8 -4.48 26.56 2.44
C LYS A 8 -4.62 27.68 1.41
N GLN A 9 -3.68 27.75 0.45
CA GLN A 9 -3.80 28.71 -0.65
C GLN A 9 -4.96 28.32 -1.58
N PHE A 10 -5.11 27.03 -1.88
CA PHE A 10 -6.23 26.52 -2.67
C PHE A 10 -7.57 26.69 -1.96
N GLU A 11 -7.67 26.39 -0.67
CA GLU A 11 -8.88 26.69 0.12
C GLU A 11 -9.29 28.16 0.05
N THR A 12 -8.32 29.07 0.14
CA THR A 12 -8.56 30.51 0.02
C THR A 12 -9.03 30.89 -1.39
N TYR A 13 -8.40 30.30 -2.40
CA TYR A 13 -8.80 30.47 -3.80
C TYR A 13 -10.23 29.97 -4.02
N MET A 14 -10.52 28.76 -3.59
CA MET A 14 -11.82 28.10 -3.71
C MET A 14 -12.94 28.92 -3.05
N ARG A 15 -12.72 29.43 -1.85
CA ARG A 15 -13.67 30.29 -1.14
C ARG A 15 -14.00 31.55 -1.95
N ASN A 16 -12.98 32.17 -2.53
CA ASN A 16 -13.17 33.35 -3.38
C ASN A 16 -13.87 33.04 -4.70
N TRP A 17 -13.56 31.86 -5.27
CA TRP A 17 -14.17 31.38 -6.51
C TRP A 17 -15.66 31.08 -6.29
N VAL A 18 -16.03 30.38 -5.23
CA VAL A 18 -17.44 30.15 -4.84
C VAL A 18 -18.17 31.44 -4.63
N ALA A 19 -17.63 32.37 -3.86
CA ALA A 19 -18.26 33.68 -3.62
C ALA A 19 -18.56 34.49 -4.90
N LYS A 20 -17.79 34.25 -5.97
CA LYS A 20 -17.99 34.96 -7.26
C LYS A 20 -18.90 34.19 -8.23
N ASN A 21 -19.02 32.88 -8.10
CA ASN A 21 -19.62 32.02 -9.13
C ASN A 21 -20.85 31.25 -8.64
N SER A 22 -21.13 31.16 -7.32
CA SER A 22 -22.20 30.29 -6.79
C SER A 22 -23.58 30.64 -7.40
N GLU A 23 -23.91 31.91 -7.54
CA GLU A 23 -25.17 32.32 -8.19
C GLU A 23 -25.33 31.79 -9.62
N LYS A 24 -24.22 31.68 -10.36
CA LYS A 24 -24.22 31.15 -11.73
C LYS A 24 -24.58 29.66 -11.79
N TYR A 25 -24.36 28.96 -10.71
CA TYR A 25 -24.68 27.52 -10.56
C TYR A 25 -25.90 27.30 -9.65
N ASN A 26 -26.73 28.32 -9.45
CA ASN A 26 -27.93 28.30 -8.61
C ASN A 26 -27.65 27.81 -7.17
N ASP A 27 -26.49 28.14 -6.62
CA ASP A 27 -26.00 27.73 -5.31
C ASP A 27 -25.98 26.19 -5.12
N ASN A 28 -25.92 25.42 -6.22
CA ASN A 28 -25.86 23.96 -6.19
C ASN A 28 -24.43 23.50 -5.86
N MET A 29 -24.21 23.08 -4.61
CA MET A 29 -22.92 22.65 -4.11
C MET A 29 -22.42 21.38 -4.80
N ASP A 30 -23.30 20.41 -5.12
CA ASP A 30 -22.93 19.17 -5.81
C ASP A 30 -22.31 19.45 -7.20
N THR A 31 -22.88 20.46 -7.90
CA THR A 31 -22.33 20.91 -9.19
C THR A 31 -20.95 21.55 -9.03
N ILE A 32 -20.76 22.35 -7.97
CA ILE A 32 -19.48 23.01 -7.67
C ILE A 32 -18.43 21.96 -7.29
N GLU A 33 -18.80 20.96 -6.48
CA GLU A 33 -17.93 19.84 -6.12
C GLU A 33 -17.49 19.04 -7.36
N ALA A 34 -18.40 18.77 -8.28
CA ALA A 34 -18.06 18.10 -9.53
C ALA A 34 -17.06 18.89 -10.41
N MET A 35 -16.95 20.22 -10.21
CA MET A 35 -16.01 21.08 -10.92
C MET A 35 -14.67 21.25 -10.18
N MET A 36 -14.48 20.65 -9.02
CA MET A 36 -13.24 20.77 -8.24
C MET A 36 -11.97 20.55 -9.05
N PRO A 37 -11.87 19.50 -9.90
CA PRO A 37 -10.67 19.28 -10.70
C PRO A 37 -10.37 20.47 -11.65
N GLU A 38 -11.40 21.03 -12.29
CA GLU A 38 -11.24 22.17 -13.21
C GLU A 38 -10.82 23.44 -12.45
N ILE A 39 -11.42 23.68 -11.28
CA ILE A 39 -11.10 24.82 -10.43
C ILE A 39 -9.67 24.71 -9.87
N TYR A 40 -9.23 23.49 -9.54
CA TYR A 40 -7.87 23.22 -9.10
C TYR A 40 -6.85 23.50 -10.23
N MET A 41 -7.13 23.04 -11.45
CA MET A 41 -6.28 23.36 -12.61
C MET A 41 -6.21 24.87 -12.87
N GLU A 42 -7.34 25.60 -12.78
CA GLU A 42 -7.36 27.07 -12.88
C GLU A 42 -6.48 27.72 -11.80
N PHE A 43 -6.53 27.20 -10.56
CA PHE A 43 -5.68 27.67 -9.47
C PHE A 43 -4.19 27.45 -9.76
N LEU A 44 -3.82 26.28 -10.27
CA LEU A 44 -2.44 25.94 -10.57
C LEU A 44 -1.83 26.77 -11.70
N GLU A 45 -2.62 27.10 -12.71
CA GLU A 45 -2.19 27.88 -13.88
C GLU A 45 -2.20 29.41 -13.66
N LYS A 46 -2.83 29.89 -12.60
CA LYS A 46 -3.00 31.32 -12.36
C LYS A 46 -1.82 31.92 -11.62
N PRO A 47 -1.22 33.02 -12.14
CA PRO A 47 -0.16 33.72 -11.41
C PRO A 47 -0.60 34.11 -10.00
N ALA A 48 0.20 33.74 -9.00
CA ALA A 48 -0.13 33.88 -7.59
C ALA A 48 0.76 34.94 -6.90
N ALA A 49 0.15 35.89 -6.23
CA ALA A 49 0.88 36.94 -5.52
C ALA A 49 1.78 36.39 -4.38
N TRP A 50 1.38 35.28 -3.78
CA TRP A 50 2.14 34.59 -2.72
C TRP A 50 3.36 33.79 -3.25
N LEU A 51 3.50 33.68 -4.61
CA LEU A 51 4.66 33.16 -5.34
C LEU A 51 5.34 34.26 -6.17
N ASP A 52 5.24 35.52 -5.75
CA ASP A 52 5.82 36.67 -6.47
C ASP A 52 5.39 36.75 -7.94
N GLY A 53 4.18 36.26 -8.24
CA GLY A 53 3.59 36.27 -9.58
C GLY A 53 3.88 35.03 -10.42
N ALA A 54 4.57 34.03 -9.88
CA ALA A 54 4.73 32.74 -10.54
C ALA A 54 3.43 31.93 -10.49
N GLN A 55 3.25 31.04 -11.47
CA GLN A 55 2.16 30.05 -11.46
C GLN A 55 2.51 28.91 -10.48
N PRO A 56 1.55 28.45 -9.64
CA PRO A 56 1.79 27.32 -8.74
C PRO A 56 2.35 26.06 -9.42
N VAL A 57 1.82 25.69 -10.58
CA VAL A 57 2.26 24.54 -11.38
C VAL A 57 3.74 24.59 -11.75
N MET A 58 4.30 25.78 -11.95
CA MET A 58 5.69 25.99 -12.37
C MET A 58 6.65 26.23 -11.20
N TYR A 59 6.14 26.25 -9.96
CA TYR A 59 6.94 26.70 -8.83
C TYR A 59 8.14 25.82 -8.54
N PHE A 60 7.96 24.50 -8.58
CA PHE A 60 9.06 23.57 -8.30
C PHE A 60 9.91 23.26 -9.53
N GLU A 61 9.45 23.54 -10.74
CA GLU A 61 10.18 23.30 -11.99
C GLU A 61 11.51 24.07 -12.10
N GLN A 62 11.63 25.18 -11.37
CA GLN A 62 12.85 25.99 -11.36
C GLN A 62 14.01 25.38 -10.55
N PHE A 63 13.78 24.27 -9.86
CA PHE A 63 14.76 23.62 -8.99
C PHE A 63 15.18 22.27 -9.57
N ASP A 64 16.49 22.09 -9.79
CA ASP A 64 17.09 20.88 -10.40
C ASP A 64 17.95 20.08 -9.40
N ASP A 65 18.08 20.54 -8.15
CA ASP A 65 18.85 19.87 -7.11
C ASP A 65 17.95 18.88 -6.35
N ALA A 66 18.08 17.61 -6.68
CA ALA A 66 17.25 16.53 -6.11
C ALA A 66 17.44 16.43 -4.58
N GLN A 67 18.67 16.54 -4.06
CA GLN A 67 18.88 16.48 -2.61
C GLN A 67 18.19 17.65 -1.91
N MET A 68 18.26 18.84 -2.48
CA MET A 68 17.57 20.02 -1.95
C MET A 68 16.05 19.83 -1.91
N LEU A 69 15.44 19.24 -2.96
CA LEU A 69 13.99 18.99 -3.01
C LEU A 69 13.57 17.93 -2.00
N VAL A 70 14.34 16.86 -1.85
CA VAL A 70 14.13 15.82 -0.84
C VAL A 70 14.27 16.40 0.58
N ASP A 71 15.28 17.20 0.85
CA ASP A 71 15.44 17.90 2.13
C ASP A 71 14.27 18.87 2.39
N TRP A 72 13.70 19.45 1.33
CA TRP A 72 12.53 20.31 1.43
C TRP A 72 11.26 19.52 1.78
N MET A 73 11.07 18.37 1.17
CA MET A 73 9.99 17.41 1.54
C MET A 73 10.08 17.06 3.03
N ILE A 74 11.26 16.70 3.54
CA ILE A 74 11.47 16.42 4.96
C ILE A 74 11.11 17.64 5.83
N GLN A 75 11.46 18.86 5.42
CA GLN A 75 11.08 20.07 6.16
C GLN A 75 9.58 20.31 6.22
N TYR A 76 8.81 19.97 5.18
CA TYR A 76 7.37 20.02 5.20
C TYR A 76 6.79 19.16 6.34
N TYR A 77 7.23 17.91 6.44
CA TYR A 77 6.82 17.02 7.54
C TYR A 77 7.23 17.54 8.91
N GLN A 78 8.46 18.03 9.06
CA GLN A 78 8.94 18.61 10.32
C GLN A 78 8.12 19.82 10.76
N GLN A 79 7.64 20.64 9.81
CA GLN A 79 6.81 21.81 10.08
C GLN A 79 5.31 21.48 10.14
N LYS A 80 4.92 20.23 9.92
CA LYS A 80 3.52 19.78 9.88
C LYS A 80 2.68 20.56 8.87
N VAL A 81 3.25 20.80 7.70
CA VAL A 81 2.61 21.38 6.54
C VAL A 81 2.45 20.29 5.49
N SER A 82 1.31 20.19 4.82
CA SER A 82 1.12 19.24 3.73
C SER A 82 2.20 19.40 2.66
N VAL A 83 2.82 18.27 2.27
CA VAL A 83 3.77 18.26 1.15
C VAL A 83 2.97 18.46 -0.14
N PRO A 84 3.27 19.48 -0.96
CA PRO A 84 2.57 19.66 -2.22
C PRO A 84 2.86 18.51 -3.21
N ASP A 85 1.82 18.01 -3.89
CA ASP A 85 1.98 16.99 -4.94
C ASP A 85 2.98 17.44 -6.01
N LEU A 86 2.96 18.72 -6.38
CA LEU A 86 3.92 19.31 -7.32
C LEU A 86 5.39 19.19 -6.90
N LEU A 87 5.68 19.14 -5.58
CA LEU A 87 7.03 18.89 -5.09
C LEU A 87 7.39 17.41 -5.28
N MET A 88 6.46 16.50 -5.00
CA MET A 88 6.66 15.07 -5.16
C MET A 88 6.81 14.70 -6.64
N GLU A 89 5.96 15.24 -7.51
CA GLU A 89 6.07 15.12 -8.97
C GLU A 89 7.44 15.61 -9.46
N ARG A 90 7.88 16.80 -8.99
CA ARG A 90 9.20 17.31 -9.38
C ARG A 90 10.35 16.43 -8.92
N ILE A 91 10.26 15.83 -7.73
CA ILE A 91 11.26 14.86 -7.25
C ILE A 91 11.31 13.67 -8.20
N THR A 92 10.19 13.07 -8.56
CA THR A 92 10.13 11.90 -9.46
C THR A 92 10.63 12.24 -10.87
N ASP A 93 10.33 13.43 -11.39
CA ASP A 93 10.79 13.91 -12.71
C ASP A 93 12.30 14.03 -12.83
N LEU A 94 13.03 14.20 -11.73
CA LEU A 94 14.49 14.25 -11.73
C LEU A 94 15.15 12.86 -11.89
N GLY A 95 14.37 11.78 -11.90
CA GLY A 95 14.80 10.44 -12.22
C GLY A 95 15.95 9.93 -11.34
N ASP A 96 16.98 9.37 -11.95
CA ASP A 96 18.09 8.68 -11.25
C ASP A 96 18.76 9.49 -10.13
N VAL A 97 18.79 10.82 -10.25
CA VAL A 97 19.43 11.70 -9.25
C VAL A 97 18.57 11.78 -7.99
N ALA A 98 17.24 11.90 -8.15
CA ALA A 98 16.30 11.90 -7.05
C ALA A 98 16.18 10.51 -6.41
N GLU A 99 16.21 9.45 -7.21
CA GLU A 99 16.21 8.08 -6.73
C GLU A 99 17.34 7.83 -5.71
N GLN A 100 18.54 8.31 -5.98
CA GLN A 100 19.67 8.20 -5.04
C GLN A 100 19.43 8.96 -3.74
N ALA A 101 18.82 10.15 -3.81
CA ALA A 101 18.51 10.94 -2.62
C ALA A 101 17.40 10.28 -1.79
N LEU A 102 16.37 9.70 -2.42
CA LEU A 102 15.31 8.96 -1.76
C LEU A 102 15.84 7.66 -1.10
N LEU A 103 16.68 6.90 -1.80
CA LEU A 103 17.32 5.70 -1.26
C LEU A 103 18.15 5.99 0.00
N ALA A 104 18.75 7.19 0.09
CA ALA A 104 19.53 7.60 1.25
C ALA A 104 18.66 7.89 2.50
N LEU A 105 17.34 7.98 2.37
CA LEU A 105 16.41 8.15 3.49
C LEU A 105 15.96 6.83 4.11
N LEU A 106 16.05 5.73 3.37
CA LEU A 106 15.47 4.45 3.77
C LEU A 106 16.22 3.85 4.97
N PHE A 107 15.47 3.51 6.02
CA PHE A 107 15.94 2.80 7.21
C PHE A 107 17.09 3.51 7.95
N VAL A 108 17.13 4.85 7.88
CA VAL A 108 18.12 5.68 8.57
C VAL A 108 17.54 6.14 9.92
N GLU A 109 18.27 5.88 11.00
CA GLU A 109 17.88 6.30 12.35
C GLU A 109 17.73 7.83 12.44
N GLY A 110 16.59 8.28 12.98
CA GLY A 110 16.29 9.70 13.18
C GLY A 110 15.67 10.42 11.98
N VAL A 111 15.46 9.76 10.86
CA VAL A 111 14.62 10.28 9.77
C VAL A 111 13.17 10.35 10.22
N ASN A 112 12.43 11.37 9.77
CA ASN A 112 11.00 11.46 10.01
C ASN A 112 10.29 10.30 9.29
N GLU A 113 9.45 9.57 10.02
CA GLU A 113 8.77 8.36 9.54
C GLU A 113 7.89 8.64 8.31
N GLU A 114 7.10 9.72 8.33
CA GLU A 114 6.25 10.11 7.19
C GLU A 114 7.08 10.43 5.94
N ALA A 115 8.26 11.04 6.11
CA ALA A 115 9.18 11.31 5.01
C ALA A 115 9.78 10.01 4.43
N GLU A 116 10.06 9.02 5.28
CA GLU A 116 10.55 7.71 4.86
C GLU A 116 9.46 6.93 4.11
N LEU A 117 8.21 6.91 4.61
CA LEU A 117 7.07 6.30 3.93
C LEU A 117 6.83 6.95 2.56
N THR A 118 6.92 8.27 2.48
CA THR A 118 6.84 8.99 1.20
C THR A 118 7.97 8.59 0.26
N ALA A 119 9.21 8.44 0.76
CA ALA A 119 10.32 7.98 -0.07
C ALA A 119 10.09 6.58 -0.65
N ILE A 120 9.51 5.64 0.15
CA ILE A 120 9.11 4.30 -0.34
C ILE A 120 8.07 4.43 -1.46
N SER A 121 7.06 5.29 -1.26
CA SER A 121 6.00 5.53 -2.26
C SER A 121 6.55 6.09 -3.57
N LEU A 122 7.40 7.12 -3.49
CA LEU A 122 8.01 7.75 -4.66
C LEU A 122 8.95 6.78 -5.41
N LEU A 123 9.75 5.99 -4.69
CA LEU A 123 10.59 4.96 -5.30
C LEU A 123 9.76 3.88 -6.02
N ARG A 124 8.59 3.52 -5.49
CA ARG A 124 7.64 2.62 -6.15
C ARG A 124 7.05 3.26 -7.42
N GLU A 125 6.65 4.54 -7.35
CA GLU A 125 6.14 5.30 -8.50
C GLU A 125 7.19 5.41 -9.62
N MET A 126 8.46 5.57 -9.24
CA MET A 126 9.60 5.56 -10.17
C MET A 126 9.96 4.15 -10.69
N GLU A 127 9.22 3.11 -10.30
CA GLU A 127 9.47 1.71 -10.65
C GLU A 127 10.89 1.24 -10.27
N SER A 128 11.47 1.81 -9.21
CA SER A 128 12.82 1.50 -8.77
C SER A 128 12.92 0.11 -8.15
N THR A 129 13.83 -0.72 -8.66
CA THR A 129 14.17 -2.02 -8.07
C THR A 129 15.40 -1.97 -7.16
N LYS A 130 16.08 -0.82 -7.09
CA LYS A 130 17.32 -0.66 -6.27
C LYS A 130 17.11 -0.91 -4.77
N PRO A 131 15.98 -0.53 -4.15
CA PRO A 131 15.77 -0.74 -2.72
C PRO A 131 15.34 -2.18 -2.36
N MET A 132 15.17 -3.09 -3.31
CA MET A 132 14.68 -4.46 -3.09
C MET A 132 15.31 -5.14 -1.88
N LYS A 133 16.64 -5.13 -1.81
CA LYS A 133 17.35 -5.78 -0.70
C LYS A 133 17.02 -5.13 0.65
N GLN A 134 16.95 -3.79 0.71
CA GLN A 134 16.65 -3.06 1.94
C GLN A 134 15.21 -3.36 2.41
N TYR A 135 14.24 -3.43 1.50
CA TYR A 135 12.86 -3.79 1.81
C TYR A 135 12.77 -5.23 2.33
N ILE A 136 13.43 -6.18 1.66
CA ILE A 136 13.46 -7.57 2.10
C ILE A 136 14.12 -7.71 3.48
N ASP A 137 15.25 -7.05 3.72
CA ASP A 137 15.95 -7.11 5.01
C ASP A 137 15.08 -6.50 6.14
N PHE A 138 14.37 -5.41 5.86
CA PHE A 138 13.46 -4.77 6.81
C PHE A 138 12.27 -5.70 7.15
N VAL A 139 11.56 -6.19 6.13
CA VAL A 139 10.42 -7.10 6.31
C VAL A 139 10.83 -8.37 7.03
N ALA A 140 12.00 -8.95 6.71
CA ALA A 140 12.51 -10.14 7.37
C ALA A 140 12.70 -9.96 8.89
N GLY A 141 12.96 -8.74 9.34
CA GLY A 141 13.15 -8.41 10.77
C GLY A 141 11.86 -8.10 11.53
N LEU A 142 10.71 -7.98 10.86
CA LEU A 142 9.46 -7.59 11.49
C LEU A 142 8.90 -8.65 12.42
N THR A 143 8.75 -8.30 13.69
CA THR A 143 8.09 -9.14 14.72
C THR A 143 6.59 -8.91 14.79
N GLU A 144 6.13 -7.72 14.39
CA GLU A 144 4.73 -7.31 14.31
C GLU A 144 4.51 -6.58 12.99
N ALA A 145 3.31 -6.66 12.43
CA ALA A 145 2.95 -5.94 11.22
C ALA A 145 2.86 -4.43 11.50
N ASP A 146 3.41 -3.62 10.60
CA ASP A 146 3.33 -2.17 10.64
C ASP A 146 3.15 -1.57 9.24
N GLU A 147 2.77 -0.29 9.17
CA GLU A 147 2.51 0.43 7.92
C GLU A 147 3.73 0.42 6.98
N LYS A 148 4.92 0.55 7.52
CA LYS A 148 6.16 0.53 6.72
C LYS A 148 6.39 -0.85 6.08
N GLY A 149 6.12 -1.92 6.82
CA GLY A 149 6.15 -3.29 6.30
C GLY A 149 5.18 -3.50 5.15
N ASP A 150 3.95 -2.99 5.30
CA ASP A 150 2.92 -3.08 4.25
C ASP A 150 3.36 -2.30 3.00
N MET A 151 3.90 -1.09 3.14
CA MET A 151 4.42 -0.32 2.01
C MET A 151 5.62 -0.98 1.33
N CYS A 152 6.52 -1.59 2.11
CA CYS A 152 7.63 -2.37 1.55
C CYS A 152 7.11 -3.59 0.77
N ALA A 153 6.06 -4.26 1.29
CA ALA A 153 5.44 -5.40 0.62
C ALA A 153 4.82 -5.01 -0.72
N GLU A 154 4.07 -3.91 -0.75
CA GLU A 154 3.50 -3.37 -1.99
C GLU A 154 4.59 -2.99 -3.02
N ALA A 155 5.69 -2.36 -2.56
CA ALA A 155 6.81 -2.02 -3.41
C ALA A 155 7.51 -3.28 -3.94
N LEU A 156 7.71 -4.31 -3.11
CA LEU A 156 8.26 -5.60 -3.55
C LEU A 156 7.35 -6.29 -4.58
N LEU A 157 6.03 -6.27 -4.38
CA LEU A 157 5.08 -6.83 -5.34
C LEU A 157 5.17 -6.13 -6.70
N SER A 158 5.34 -4.80 -6.74
CA SER A 158 5.49 -4.06 -7.99
C SER A 158 6.78 -4.39 -8.76
N MET A 159 7.81 -4.92 -8.08
CA MET A 159 9.07 -5.34 -8.72
C MET A 159 8.95 -6.68 -9.49
N GLY A 160 7.82 -7.39 -9.34
CA GLY A 160 7.55 -8.62 -10.09
C GLY A 160 8.33 -9.85 -9.59
N GLU A 161 8.54 -10.82 -10.49
CA GLU A 161 9.09 -12.15 -10.15
C GLU A 161 10.55 -12.10 -9.62
N GLU A 162 11.26 -11.02 -9.87
CA GLU A 162 12.66 -10.86 -9.44
C GLU A 162 12.82 -10.93 -7.90
N VAL A 163 11.77 -10.66 -7.12
CA VAL A 163 11.78 -10.71 -5.65
C VAL A 163 11.75 -12.13 -5.09
N VAL A 164 11.30 -13.13 -5.88
CA VAL A 164 11.03 -14.50 -5.39
C VAL A 164 12.28 -15.15 -4.80
N GLN A 165 13.39 -15.18 -5.56
CA GLN A 165 14.61 -15.83 -5.09
C GLN A 165 15.25 -15.12 -3.89
N PRO A 166 15.38 -13.78 -3.89
CA PRO A 166 15.83 -13.05 -2.71
C PRO A 166 14.99 -13.32 -1.46
N ILE A 167 13.66 -13.28 -1.56
CA ILE A 167 12.75 -13.56 -0.43
C ILE A 167 12.94 -14.98 0.08
N LEU A 168 12.91 -16.00 -0.80
CA LEU A 168 13.10 -17.40 -0.43
C LEU A 168 14.45 -17.64 0.27
N SER A 169 15.49 -16.86 -0.03
CA SER A 169 16.79 -16.98 0.60
C SER A 169 16.82 -16.51 2.06
N VAL A 170 16.03 -15.50 2.43
CA VAL A 170 15.98 -14.95 3.79
C VAL A 170 14.88 -15.55 4.65
N LEU A 171 13.86 -16.12 4.02
CA LEU A 171 12.65 -16.65 4.65
C LEU A 171 12.91 -17.56 5.86
N PRO A 172 13.89 -18.53 5.83
CA PRO A 172 14.12 -19.41 6.98
C PRO A 172 14.54 -18.68 8.26
N ALA A 173 15.16 -17.50 8.13
CA ALA A 173 15.63 -16.68 9.24
C ALA A 173 14.70 -15.50 9.56
N ALA A 174 13.66 -15.27 8.77
CA ALA A 174 12.74 -14.17 8.96
C ALA A 174 11.91 -14.35 10.25
N ALA A 175 11.58 -13.21 10.88
CA ALA A 175 10.65 -13.18 12.00
C ALA A 175 9.22 -13.51 11.54
N GLU A 176 8.33 -13.84 12.49
CA GLU A 176 7.00 -14.39 12.16
C GLU A 176 6.13 -13.43 11.32
N ALA A 177 6.09 -12.14 11.64
CA ALA A 177 5.32 -11.19 10.82
C ALA A 177 5.93 -11.05 9.41
N GLY A 178 7.25 -11.04 9.30
CA GLY A 178 7.93 -11.02 8.01
C GLY A 178 7.65 -12.27 7.16
N LYS A 179 7.57 -13.45 7.78
CA LYS A 179 7.18 -14.67 7.07
C LYS A 179 5.77 -14.59 6.49
N ASP A 180 4.83 -14.00 7.22
CA ASP A 180 3.45 -13.87 6.75
C ASP A 180 3.36 -12.89 5.58
N ILE A 181 4.07 -11.75 5.65
CA ILE A 181 4.16 -10.79 4.54
C ILE A 181 4.80 -11.45 3.31
N PHE A 182 5.91 -12.18 3.50
CA PHE A 182 6.54 -12.91 2.41
C PHE A 182 5.67 -14.01 1.82
N ALA A 183 4.85 -14.68 2.64
CA ALA A 183 3.90 -15.67 2.15
C ALA A 183 2.83 -15.03 1.25
N ASP A 184 2.32 -13.84 1.59
CA ASP A 184 1.41 -13.09 0.73
C ASP A 184 2.07 -12.72 -0.61
N ILE A 185 3.27 -12.14 -0.56
CA ILE A 185 4.02 -11.78 -1.77
C ILE A 185 4.23 -13.02 -2.64
N LEU A 186 4.76 -14.10 -2.07
CA LEU A 186 5.11 -15.33 -2.79
C LEU A 186 3.89 -16.04 -3.37
N SER A 187 2.71 -15.91 -2.75
CA SER A 187 1.45 -16.49 -3.25
C SER A 187 1.05 -16.02 -4.64
N ASN A 188 1.63 -14.92 -5.14
CA ASN A 188 1.41 -14.40 -6.49
C ASN A 188 2.24 -15.13 -7.57
N TYR A 189 3.18 -16.00 -7.19
CA TYR A 189 4.15 -16.60 -8.12
C TYR A 189 4.04 -18.13 -8.12
N PRO A 190 3.11 -18.70 -8.92
CA PRO A 190 2.90 -20.14 -9.00
C PRO A 190 4.08 -20.90 -9.63
N GLY A 191 4.20 -22.19 -9.31
CA GLY A 191 5.14 -23.10 -9.98
C GLY A 191 6.45 -23.35 -9.23
N ASP A 192 6.72 -22.66 -8.11
CA ASP A 192 7.86 -22.98 -7.24
C ASP A 192 7.42 -23.88 -6.07
N GLU A 193 7.97 -25.10 -6.03
CA GLU A 193 7.67 -26.09 -4.99
C GLU A 193 7.96 -25.60 -3.57
N ARG A 194 8.92 -24.69 -3.41
CA ARG A 194 9.25 -24.14 -2.08
C ARG A 194 8.16 -23.21 -1.57
N ILE A 195 7.50 -22.46 -2.48
CA ILE A 195 6.37 -21.59 -2.14
C ILE A 195 5.19 -22.46 -1.73
N PHE A 196 4.86 -23.48 -2.53
CA PHE A 196 3.78 -24.39 -2.19
C PHE A 196 4.01 -25.08 -0.83
N ALA A 197 5.22 -25.62 -0.61
CA ALA A 197 5.57 -26.26 0.66
C ALA A 197 5.47 -25.29 1.85
N LEU A 198 5.92 -24.04 1.70
CA LEU A 198 5.79 -23.00 2.71
C LEU A 198 4.33 -22.76 3.08
N LEU A 199 3.48 -22.48 2.08
CA LEU A 199 2.08 -22.17 2.32
C LEU A 199 1.32 -23.35 2.94
N MET A 200 1.63 -24.57 2.52
CA MET A 200 1.08 -25.78 3.11
C MET A 200 1.50 -25.95 4.57
N GLU A 201 2.79 -25.79 4.88
CA GLU A 201 3.32 -25.86 6.24
C GLU A 201 2.64 -24.83 7.15
N ARG A 202 2.53 -23.57 6.67
CA ARG A 202 1.89 -22.49 7.43
C ARG A 202 0.39 -22.77 7.63
N PHE A 203 -0.31 -23.25 6.64
CA PHE A 203 -1.72 -23.63 6.75
C PHE A 203 -1.95 -24.72 7.80
N GLU A 204 -1.07 -25.72 7.87
CA GLU A 204 -1.18 -26.82 8.81
C GLU A 204 -0.77 -26.45 10.25
N THR A 205 0.22 -25.57 10.41
CA THR A 205 0.84 -25.28 11.71
C THR A 205 0.29 -24.03 12.39
N CYS A 206 -0.24 -23.05 11.64
CA CYS A 206 -0.73 -21.77 12.17
C CYS A 206 -2.27 -21.78 12.26
N GLU A 207 -2.82 -22.43 13.30
CA GLU A 207 -4.28 -22.58 13.46
C GLU A 207 -5.01 -21.22 13.46
N GLU A 208 -4.46 -20.21 14.14
CA GLU A 208 -5.08 -18.88 14.25
C GLU A 208 -5.12 -18.10 12.93
N ARG A 209 -4.33 -18.51 11.93
CA ARG A 209 -4.23 -17.87 10.61
C ARG A 209 -4.53 -18.82 9.46
N ARG A 210 -5.17 -19.95 9.76
CA ARG A 210 -5.49 -20.98 8.77
C ARG A 210 -6.29 -20.44 7.60
N ALA A 211 -7.30 -19.58 7.87
CA ALA A 211 -8.09 -18.91 6.85
C ALA A 211 -7.23 -18.05 5.89
N LEU A 212 -6.27 -17.30 6.43
CA LEU A 212 -5.36 -16.48 5.65
C LEU A 212 -4.50 -17.35 4.72
N PHE A 213 -3.90 -18.44 5.23
CA PHE A 213 -3.09 -19.31 4.40
C PHE A 213 -3.92 -20.12 3.39
N ALA A 214 -5.20 -20.40 3.68
CA ALA A 214 -6.13 -20.96 2.69
C ALA A 214 -6.30 -19.98 1.50
N SER A 215 -6.46 -18.69 1.75
CA SER A 215 -6.56 -17.69 0.69
C SER A 215 -5.27 -17.58 -0.14
N TYR A 216 -4.10 -17.70 0.49
CA TYR A 216 -2.81 -17.70 -0.20
C TYR A 216 -2.61 -18.96 -1.06
N LEU A 217 -3.04 -20.13 -0.59
CA LEU A 217 -3.03 -21.36 -1.39
C LEU A 217 -3.96 -21.25 -2.60
N ALA A 218 -5.14 -20.65 -2.42
CA ALA A 218 -6.07 -20.35 -3.51
C ALA A 218 -5.46 -19.39 -4.54
N LYS A 219 -4.80 -18.33 -4.07
CA LYS A 219 -4.11 -17.32 -4.89
C LYS A 219 -2.95 -17.94 -5.67
N LEU A 220 -2.20 -18.87 -5.05
CA LEU A 220 -1.14 -19.64 -5.72
C LEU A 220 -1.68 -20.52 -6.84
N GLY A 221 -2.94 -21.00 -6.75
CA GLY A 221 -3.62 -21.73 -7.80
C GLY A 221 -3.19 -23.20 -7.94
N ASP A 222 -2.60 -23.79 -6.91
CA ASP A 222 -2.15 -25.18 -6.94
C ASP A 222 -3.19 -26.13 -6.33
N ASP A 223 -3.85 -26.92 -7.18
CA ASP A 223 -4.94 -27.82 -6.80
C ASP A 223 -4.51 -28.97 -5.87
N ARG A 224 -3.20 -29.23 -5.71
CA ARG A 224 -2.67 -30.18 -4.73
C ARG A 224 -3.00 -29.78 -3.28
N ALA A 225 -3.40 -28.54 -3.03
CA ALA A 225 -3.89 -28.09 -1.71
C ALA A 225 -5.30 -28.60 -1.39
N LEU A 226 -6.11 -28.99 -2.38
CA LEU A 226 -7.50 -29.39 -2.19
C LEU A 226 -7.72 -30.47 -1.13
N PRO A 227 -6.97 -31.59 -1.06
CA PRO A 227 -7.20 -32.61 -0.05
C PRO A 227 -7.05 -32.11 1.39
N VAL A 228 -6.10 -31.20 1.63
CA VAL A 228 -5.84 -30.64 2.96
C VAL A 228 -6.89 -29.59 3.32
N LEU A 229 -7.27 -28.72 2.37
CA LEU A 229 -8.36 -27.76 2.53
C LEU A 229 -9.70 -28.46 2.80
N MET A 230 -10.02 -29.53 2.06
CA MET A 230 -11.23 -30.31 2.26
C MET A 230 -11.27 -30.97 3.64
N ASN A 231 -10.14 -31.49 4.12
CA ASN A 231 -10.05 -32.06 5.46
C ASN A 231 -10.24 -30.97 6.54
N ALA A 232 -9.63 -29.80 6.36
CA ALA A 232 -9.79 -28.67 7.28
C ALA A 232 -11.24 -28.15 7.33
N ALA A 233 -11.94 -28.09 6.19
CA ALA A 233 -13.35 -27.71 6.15
C ALA A 233 -14.29 -28.66 6.91
N GLN A 234 -13.84 -29.90 7.15
CA GLN A 234 -14.58 -30.92 7.92
C GLN A 234 -14.23 -30.94 9.42
N ASP A 235 -13.21 -30.20 9.84
CA ASP A 235 -12.79 -30.12 11.24
C ASP A 235 -13.86 -29.39 12.08
N ASP A 236 -14.44 -30.08 13.07
CA ASP A 236 -15.48 -29.52 13.94
C ASP A 236 -14.99 -28.37 14.85
N ARG A 237 -13.69 -28.16 14.95
CA ARG A 237 -13.09 -27.14 15.81
C ARG A 237 -12.96 -25.78 15.14
N ILE A 238 -13.07 -25.70 13.80
CA ILE A 238 -12.97 -24.42 13.10
C ILE A 238 -14.22 -23.57 13.35
N ASN A 239 -14.05 -22.24 13.44
CA ASN A 239 -15.14 -21.30 13.50
C ASN A 239 -15.79 -21.07 12.13
N TYR A 240 -16.92 -20.37 12.09
CA TYR A 240 -17.66 -20.15 10.85
C TYR A 240 -16.89 -19.30 9.84
N LEU A 241 -16.14 -18.27 10.28
CA LEU A 241 -15.36 -17.43 9.37
C LEU A 241 -14.24 -18.20 8.69
N ASP A 242 -13.47 -18.98 9.46
CA ASP A 242 -12.42 -19.83 8.89
C ASP A 242 -12.98 -20.87 7.90
N TYR A 243 -14.16 -21.46 8.23
CA TYR A 243 -14.85 -22.36 7.32
C TYR A 243 -15.19 -21.67 5.99
N VAL A 244 -15.77 -20.47 6.02
CA VAL A 244 -16.15 -19.73 4.81
C VAL A 244 -14.93 -19.44 3.94
N GLU A 245 -13.83 -19.00 4.52
CA GLU A 245 -12.59 -18.71 3.79
C GLU A 245 -11.97 -19.98 3.18
N ILE A 246 -11.94 -21.09 3.94
CA ILE A 246 -11.45 -22.37 3.42
C ILE A 246 -12.34 -22.87 2.27
N VAL A 247 -13.67 -22.77 2.39
CA VAL A 247 -14.60 -23.15 1.31
C VAL A 247 -14.41 -22.27 0.08
N SER A 248 -14.19 -20.96 0.28
CA SER A 248 -13.86 -20.03 -0.81
C SER A 248 -12.58 -20.42 -1.53
N ALA A 249 -11.56 -20.84 -0.77
CA ALA A 249 -10.29 -21.34 -1.33
C ALA A 249 -10.49 -22.63 -2.15
N ILE A 250 -11.31 -23.58 -1.65
CA ILE A 250 -11.66 -24.80 -2.36
C ILE A 250 -12.37 -24.48 -3.69
N ASP A 251 -13.36 -23.59 -3.65
CA ASP A 251 -14.10 -23.13 -4.87
C ASP A 251 -13.13 -22.49 -5.87
N ALA A 252 -12.23 -21.63 -5.42
CA ALA A 252 -11.24 -20.94 -6.27
C ALA A 252 -10.27 -21.91 -6.95
N LEU A 253 -9.92 -23.02 -6.28
CA LEU A 253 -9.07 -24.09 -6.84
C LEU A 253 -9.86 -25.09 -7.69
N GLY A 254 -11.16 -24.89 -7.89
CA GLY A 254 -12.01 -25.78 -8.68
C GLY A 254 -12.41 -27.08 -7.98
N GLY A 255 -12.30 -27.13 -6.66
CA GLY A 255 -12.73 -28.29 -5.85
C GLY A 255 -14.24 -28.35 -5.69
N GLU A 256 -14.74 -29.53 -5.31
CA GLU A 256 -16.15 -29.70 -4.95
C GLU A 256 -16.42 -29.05 -3.59
N ARG A 257 -17.47 -28.25 -3.52
CA ARG A 257 -17.87 -27.60 -2.27
C ARG A 257 -18.23 -28.63 -1.21
N PRO A 258 -17.65 -28.57 0.01
CA PRO A 258 -18.03 -29.48 1.09
C PRO A 258 -19.51 -29.29 1.46
N PRO A 259 -20.15 -30.34 2.04
CA PRO A 259 -21.53 -30.23 2.51
C PRO A 259 -21.71 -29.07 3.48
N GLU A 260 -22.82 -28.35 3.33
CA GLU A 260 -23.19 -27.32 4.30
C GLU A 260 -23.29 -27.89 5.72
N ARG A 261 -22.80 -27.11 6.68
CA ARG A 261 -22.86 -27.48 8.10
C ARG A 261 -23.35 -26.31 8.95
N GLU A 262 -23.91 -26.65 10.11
CA GLU A 262 -24.34 -25.66 11.08
C GLU A 262 -23.22 -25.34 12.08
N PHE A 263 -23.07 -24.08 12.44
CA PHE A 263 -22.12 -23.56 13.43
C PHE A 263 -22.86 -23.04 14.66
N SER A 264 -23.75 -23.90 15.22
CA SER A 264 -24.53 -23.54 16.42
C SER A 264 -23.60 -23.16 17.58
N GLY A 265 -23.80 -21.95 18.13
CA GLY A 265 -22.96 -21.40 19.19
C GLY A 265 -21.78 -20.54 18.70
N ASP A 266 -21.50 -20.47 17.40
CA ASP A 266 -20.57 -19.49 16.84
C ASP A 266 -21.22 -18.10 16.84
N PRO A 267 -20.62 -17.08 17.50
CA PRO A 267 -21.25 -15.77 17.66
C PRO A 267 -21.55 -15.07 16.33
N TYR A 268 -20.65 -15.21 15.34
CA TYR A 268 -20.81 -14.58 14.04
C TYR A 268 -21.93 -15.27 13.22
N TYR A 269 -21.92 -16.59 13.17
CA TYR A 269 -22.97 -17.39 12.52
C TYR A 269 -24.36 -17.09 13.08
N GLU A 270 -24.49 -17.05 14.43
CA GLU A 270 -25.73 -16.71 15.10
C GLU A 270 -26.20 -15.26 14.80
N SER A 271 -25.27 -14.33 14.59
CA SER A 271 -25.62 -12.95 14.22
C SER A 271 -26.24 -12.86 12.83
N LEU A 272 -25.74 -13.63 11.88
CA LEU A 272 -26.27 -13.67 10.50
C LEU A 272 -27.67 -14.28 10.42
N ARG A 273 -27.99 -15.24 11.31
CA ARG A 273 -29.34 -15.85 11.35
C ARG A 273 -30.39 -14.95 11.96
N ARG A 274 -30.02 -13.90 12.68
CA ARG A 274 -30.92 -12.93 13.31
C ARG A 274 -31.17 -11.68 12.46
N ALA A 275 -30.38 -11.45 11.43
CA ALA A 275 -30.52 -10.36 10.47
C ALA A 275 -31.44 -10.72 9.33
#